data_3bbec15583885392de39f9f84b51bfe7
#
_entry.id   3bbec15583885392de39f9f84b51bfe7
#
_cell.length_a   1.000
_cell.length_b   1.000
_cell.length_c   1.000
_cell.angle_alpha   90.00
_cell.angle_beta   90.00
_cell.angle_gamma   90.00
#
_symmetry.space_group_name_H-M   'P 1'
#
loop_
_entity.id
_entity.type
_entity.pdbx_description
1 polymer ?
#
loop_
_entity_poly.entity_id
_entity_poly.type
_entity_poly.pdbx_seq_one_letter_code
_entity_poly.pdbx_strand_id
1 'polypeptide(L)'
;MARRTKVQAEETRQQIIEAARSVFYRQGVNGSSLEMVALEAGLTRGAIYWHFKDKADIFLAVRQSVLLPILAEIESIFVNEHYADPLDCIDAALRRFFQILQERPCVRMVLETITCRCEHVAEFADIQSGFEWSPTDLLTRLESVYGAAAELGTLRPDLPPKAIARDTWAFFHGLVNRFLLCEANGKFRSQVFEMIAFHMALRRCGRRGDSSPVMGIGYAGG
;
A
#
# COMPACT_ATOMS: atom_id res chain seq x y z
N MET A 1 15.82 10.34 -36.19
CA MET A 1 16.69 9.38 -35.48
C MET A 1 16.67 9.56 -33.96
N ALA A 2 16.74 10.77 -33.38
CA ALA A 2 16.76 10.99 -31.91
C ALA A 2 15.54 10.45 -31.12
N ARG A 3 14.35 10.45 -31.72
CA ARG A 3 13.11 9.94 -31.05
C ARG A 3 13.09 8.41 -30.89
N ARG A 4 13.69 7.69 -31.88
CA ARG A 4 13.75 6.22 -31.84
C ARG A 4 14.75 5.72 -30.81
N THR A 5 15.86 6.40 -30.62
CA THR A 5 16.87 6.11 -29.60
C THR A 5 16.36 6.35 -28.17
N LYS A 6 15.54 7.39 -27.97
CA LYS A 6 14.95 7.67 -26.65
C LYS A 6 13.91 6.62 -26.25
N VAL A 7 13.10 6.14 -27.19
CA VAL A 7 12.13 5.05 -26.94
C VAL A 7 12.86 3.75 -26.61
N GLN A 8 13.89 3.40 -27.39
CA GLN A 8 14.69 2.19 -27.13
C GLN A 8 15.41 2.24 -25.76
N ALA A 9 15.88 3.42 -25.35
CA ALA A 9 16.49 3.59 -24.04
C ALA A 9 15.47 3.37 -22.92
N GLU A 10 14.24 3.87 -23.07
CA GLU A 10 13.18 3.65 -22.09
C GLU A 10 12.72 2.18 -22.04
N GLU A 11 12.61 1.52 -23.20
CA GLU A 11 12.33 0.08 -23.25
C GLU A 11 13.39 -0.74 -22.52
N THR A 12 14.68 -0.42 -22.74
CA THR A 12 15.79 -1.08 -22.04
C THR A 12 15.75 -0.79 -20.54
N ARG A 13 15.44 0.43 -20.14
CA ARG A 13 15.28 0.79 -18.73
C ARG A 13 14.17 -0.02 -18.07
N GLN A 14 13.03 -0.16 -18.72
CA GLN A 14 11.90 -0.95 -18.24
C GLN A 14 12.25 -2.45 -18.14
N GLN A 15 12.98 -2.98 -19.11
CA GLN A 15 13.49 -4.37 -19.10
C GLN A 15 14.39 -4.63 -17.89
N ILE A 16 15.26 -3.67 -17.53
CA ILE A 16 16.11 -3.77 -16.33
C ILE A 16 15.25 -3.78 -15.05
N ILE A 17 14.24 -2.90 -14.96
CA ILE A 17 13.33 -2.83 -13.80
C ILE A 17 12.59 -4.17 -13.61
N GLU A 18 12.10 -4.77 -14.68
CA GLU A 18 11.38 -6.05 -14.59
C GLU A 18 12.29 -7.20 -14.19
N ALA A 19 13.50 -7.27 -14.75
CA ALA A 19 14.51 -8.24 -14.34
C ALA A 19 14.91 -8.08 -12.88
N ALA A 20 15.15 -6.84 -12.45
CA ALA A 20 15.50 -6.53 -11.06
C ALA A 20 14.38 -6.93 -10.09
N ARG A 21 13.12 -6.68 -10.44
CA ARG A 21 11.96 -7.12 -9.65
C ARG A 21 11.99 -8.63 -9.39
N SER A 22 12.23 -9.43 -10.42
CA SER A 22 12.33 -10.89 -10.32
C SER A 22 13.52 -11.32 -9.46
N VAL A 23 14.69 -10.73 -9.66
CA VAL A 23 15.91 -11.05 -8.90
C VAL A 23 15.74 -10.68 -7.42
N PHE A 24 15.25 -9.48 -7.12
CA PHE A 24 15.04 -9.01 -5.74
C PHE A 24 14.00 -9.86 -5.01
N TYR A 25 12.97 -10.32 -5.68
CA TYR A 25 11.98 -11.20 -5.08
C TYR A 25 12.57 -12.58 -4.73
N ARG A 26 13.40 -13.16 -5.60
CA ARG A 26 13.98 -14.50 -5.39
C ARG A 26 15.12 -14.50 -4.36
N GLN A 27 15.99 -13.49 -4.41
CA GLN A 27 17.26 -13.47 -3.66
C GLN A 27 17.24 -12.48 -2.48
N GLY A 28 16.21 -11.65 -2.36
CA GLY A 28 16.24 -10.45 -1.53
C GLY A 28 17.09 -9.35 -2.16
N VAL A 29 16.94 -8.13 -1.69
CA VAL A 29 17.68 -6.99 -2.23
C VAL A 29 19.17 -7.09 -1.89
N ASN A 30 19.50 -7.50 -0.66
CA ASN A 30 20.90 -7.62 -0.21
C ASN A 30 21.65 -8.78 -0.87
N GLY A 31 20.99 -9.92 -1.06
CA GLY A 31 21.58 -11.10 -1.72
C GLY A 31 21.70 -10.98 -3.23
N SER A 32 21.22 -9.88 -3.83
CA SER A 32 21.26 -9.65 -5.28
C SER A 32 22.46 -8.78 -5.71
N SER A 33 22.90 -8.94 -6.97
CA SER A 33 23.93 -8.13 -7.59
C SER A 33 23.47 -7.56 -8.94
N LEU A 34 24.17 -6.53 -9.43
CA LEU A 34 23.90 -5.95 -10.76
C LEU A 34 24.21 -6.94 -11.89
N GLU A 35 25.14 -7.87 -11.65
CA GLU A 35 25.45 -8.97 -12.57
C GLU A 35 24.23 -9.92 -12.72
N MET A 36 23.59 -10.25 -11.62
CA MET A 36 22.38 -11.10 -11.64
C MET A 36 21.22 -10.39 -12.36
N VAL A 37 21.07 -9.10 -12.16
CA VAL A 37 20.05 -8.30 -12.87
C VAL A 37 20.38 -8.21 -14.38
N ALA A 38 21.65 -8.00 -14.74
CA ALA A 38 22.08 -7.97 -16.15
C ALA A 38 21.81 -9.31 -16.84
N LEU A 39 22.18 -10.42 -16.20
CA LEU A 39 21.92 -11.77 -16.71
C LEU A 39 20.44 -12.04 -16.92
N GLU A 40 19.60 -11.71 -15.92
CA GLU A 40 18.14 -11.87 -15.99
C GLU A 40 17.52 -11.01 -17.11
N ALA A 41 18.06 -9.81 -17.30
CA ALA A 41 17.63 -8.88 -18.36
C ALA A 41 18.15 -9.27 -19.75
N GLY A 42 19.09 -10.22 -19.88
CA GLY A 42 19.76 -10.52 -21.14
C GLY A 42 20.65 -9.38 -21.64
N LEU A 43 21.19 -8.57 -20.72
CA LEU A 43 21.98 -7.38 -20.99
C LEU A 43 23.39 -7.50 -20.44
N THR A 44 24.30 -6.62 -20.88
CA THR A 44 25.63 -6.50 -20.26
C THR A 44 25.56 -5.63 -19.00
N ARG A 45 26.51 -5.83 -18.07
CA ARG A 45 26.67 -4.96 -16.89
C ARG A 45 26.85 -3.49 -17.28
N GLY A 46 27.59 -3.20 -18.38
CA GLY A 46 27.77 -1.84 -18.90
C GLY A 46 26.44 -1.20 -19.31
N ALA A 47 25.51 -1.97 -19.88
CA ALA A 47 24.18 -1.48 -20.21
C ALA A 47 23.38 -1.09 -18.96
N ILE A 48 23.53 -1.81 -17.85
CA ILE A 48 22.90 -1.44 -16.56
C ILE A 48 23.40 -0.07 -16.11
N TYR A 49 24.72 0.13 -16.05
CA TYR A 49 25.33 1.37 -15.57
C TYR A 49 25.01 2.59 -16.43
N TRP A 50 24.57 2.37 -17.66
CA TRP A 50 24.11 3.48 -18.51
C TRP A 50 22.74 4.02 -18.05
N HIS A 51 21.91 3.21 -17.40
CA HIS A 51 20.55 3.55 -16.95
C HIS A 51 20.46 3.81 -15.44
N PHE A 52 21.30 3.16 -14.65
CA PHE A 52 21.22 3.17 -13.19
C PHE A 52 22.60 3.29 -12.58
N LYS A 53 22.71 4.13 -11.59
CA LYS A 53 23.96 4.39 -10.88
C LYS A 53 24.43 3.19 -10.06
N ASP A 54 23.53 2.59 -9.34
CA ASP A 54 23.78 1.51 -8.37
C ASP A 54 22.53 0.66 -8.17
N LYS A 55 22.63 -0.34 -7.27
CA LYS A 55 21.54 -1.24 -6.92
C LYS A 55 20.40 -0.52 -6.22
N ALA A 56 20.70 0.50 -5.42
CA ALA A 56 19.71 1.30 -4.71
C ALA A 56 18.83 2.09 -5.67
N ASP A 57 19.43 2.68 -6.72
CA ASP A 57 18.72 3.38 -7.78
C ASP A 57 17.76 2.45 -8.56
N ILE A 58 18.20 1.23 -8.87
CA ILE A 58 17.32 0.22 -9.48
C ILE A 58 16.17 -0.16 -8.53
N PHE A 59 16.47 -0.39 -7.25
CA PHE A 59 15.46 -0.75 -6.26
C PHE A 59 14.40 0.35 -6.11
N LEU A 60 14.82 1.61 -6.08
CA LEU A 60 13.93 2.77 -6.07
C LEU A 60 13.04 2.80 -7.32
N ALA A 61 13.62 2.55 -8.49
CA ALA A 61 12.87 2.49 -9.74
C ALA A 61 11.85 1.34 -9.77
N VAL A 62 12.21 0.14 -9.29
CA VAL A 62 11.29 -0.99 -9.13
C VAL A 62 10.13 -0.61 -8.21
N ARG A 63 10.42 0.00 -7.07
CA ARG A 63 9.42 0.47 -6.13
C ARG A 63 8.47 1.49 -6.77
N GLN A 64 9.01 2.53 -7.40
CA GLN A 64 8.22 3.58 -8.03
C GLN A 64 7.34 3.05 -9.16
N SER A 65 7.85 2.15 -9.99
CA SER A 65 7.11 1.58 -11.12
C SER A 65 5.82 0.85 -10.69
N VAL A 66 5.78 0.36 -9.45
CA VAL A 66 4.63 -0.38 -8.91
C VAL A 66 3.77 0.49 -8.00
N LEU A 67 4.39 1.28 -7.11
CA LEU A 67 3.64 2.03 -6.11
C LEU A 67 2.96 3.29 -6.67
N LEU A 68 3.59 4.03 -7.57
CA LEU A 68 3.00 5.26 -8.11
C LEU A 68 1.65 5.03 -8.81
N PRO A 69 1.46 3.99 -9.65
CA PRO A 69 0.15 3.70 -10.23
C PRO A 69 -0.92 3.37 -9.19
N ILE A 70 -0.55 2.65 -8.12
CA ILE A 70 -1.48 2.31 -7.04
C ILE A 70 -1.89 3.56 -6.27
N LEU A 71 -0.92 4.41 -5.95
CA LEU A 71 -1.18 5.66 -5.26
C LEU A 71 -2.13 6.56 -6.07
N ALA A 72 -1.89 6.67 -7.38
CA ALA A 72 -2.77 7.43 -8.27
C ALA A 72 -4.18 6.83 -8.33
N GLU A 73 -4.31 5.49 -8.33
CA GLU A 73 -5.62 4.80 -8.32
C GLU A 73 -6.37 5.03 -6.99
N ILE A 74 -5.68 4.93 -5.86
CA ILE A 74 -6.28 5.22 -4.54
C ILE A 74 -6.63 6.71 -4.39
N GLU A 75 -5.73 7.61 -4.83
CA GLU A 75 -5.98 9.05 -4.81
C GLU A 75 -7.21 9.43 -5.65
N SER A 76 -7.44 8.75 -6.78
CA SER A 76 -8.61 9.00 -7.62
C SER A 76 -9.94 8.74 -6.89
N ILE A 77 -9.98 7.79 -5.94
CA ILE A 77 -11.15 7.52 -5.11
C ILE A 77 -11.46 8.72 -4.21
N PHE A 78 -10.43 9.35 -3.63
CA PHE A 78 -10.61 10.52 -2.78
C PHE A 78 -10.99 11.80 -3.54
N VAL A 79 -10.63 11.91 -4.82
CA VAL A 79 -10.80 13.13 -5.60
C VAL A 79 -12.01 13.09 -6.51
N ASN A 80 -12.23 11.97 -7.20
CA ASN A 80 -13.16 11.91 -8.34
C ASN A 80 -14.49 11.25 -7.99
N GLU A 81 -14.56 10.45 -6.93
CA GLU A 81 -15.77 9.78 -6.54
C GLU A 81 -16.56 10.62 -5.52
N HIS A 82 -17.86 10.81 -5.81
CA HIS A 82 -18.76 11.55 -4.92
C HIS A 82 -19.54 10.56 -4.07
N TYR A 83 -19.13 10.45 -2.80
CA TYR A 83 -19.82 9.63 -1.82
C TYR A 83 -20.81 10.48 -1.02
N ALA A 84 -22.03 9.96 -0.83
CA ALA A 84 -23.02 10.60 0.02
C ALA A 84 -22.58 10.63 1.49
N ASP A 85 -21.84 9.60 1.95
CA ASP A 85 -21.18 9.54 3.23
C ASP A 85 -19.66 9.53 3.01
N PRO A 86 -18.90 10.50 3.53
CA PRO A 86 -17.45 10.53 3.40
C PRO A 86 -16.76 9.26 3.93
N LEU A 87 -17.35 8.54 4.89
CA LEU A 87 -16.81 7.29 5.41
C LEU A 87 -16.81 6.16 4.36
N ASP A 88 -17.71 6.22 3.35
CA ASP A 88 -17.72 5.24 2.26
C ASP A 88 -16.50 5.40 1.35
N CYS A 89 -15.97 6.62 1.22
CA CYS A 89 -14.73 6.89 0.50
C CYS A 89 -13.54 6.17 1.14
N ILE A 90 -13.43 6.23 2.48
CA ILE A 90 -12.37 5.53 3.22
C ILE A 90 -12.51 4.01 3.08
N ASP A 91 -13.73 3.49 3.24
CA ASP A 91 -14.01 2.05 3.05
C ASP A 91 -13.62 1.58 1.65
N ALA A 92 -14.01 2.33 0.61
CA ALA A 92 -13.68 2.03 -0.78
C ALA A 92 -12.16 2.05 -1.04
N ALA A 93 -11.44 3.05 -0.54
CA ALA A 93 -10.00 3.16 -0.69
C ALA A 93 -9.26 2.00 -0.02
N LEU A 94 -9.63 1.64 1.21
CA LEU A 94 -9.06 0.49 1.93
C LEU A 94 -9.31 -0.82 1.18
N ARG A 95 -10.56 -1.06 0.74
CA ARG A 95 -10.92 -2.25 -0.04
C ARG A 95 -10.17 -2.32 -1.35
N ARG A 96 -10.11 -1.21 -2.10
CA ARG A 96 -9.45 -1.17 -3.40
C ARG A 96 -7.97 -1.54 -3.29
N PHE A 97 -7.28 -1.07 -2.26
CA PHE A 97 -5.89 -1.44 -2.03
C PHE A 97 -5.70 -2.96 -1.92
N PHE A 98 -6.49 -3.64 -1.08
CA PHE A 98 -6.39 -5.09 -0.92
C PHE A 98 -6.86 -5.88 -2.14
N GLN A 99 -7.83 -5.37 -2.91
CA GLN A 99 -8.20 -5.93 -4.21
C GLN A 99 -7.01 -5.89 -5.18
N ILE A 100 -6.31 -4.76 -5.28
CA ILE A 100 -5.10 -4.63 -6.10
C ILE A 100 -4.06 -5.69 -5.72
N LEU A 101 -3.83 -5.93 -4.42
CA LEU A 101 -2.90 -6.96 -3.96
C LEU A 101 -3.33 -8.38 -4.34
N GLN A 102 -4.63 -8.63 -4.46
CA GLN A 102 -5.16 -9.92 -4.92
C GLN A 102 -5.10 -10.07 -6.43
N GLU A 103 -5.45 -9.01 -7.17
CA GLU A 103 -5.53 -8.99 -8.62
C GLU A 103 -4.16 -8.93 -9.31
N ARG A 104 -3.17 -8.27 -8.67
CA ARG A 104 -1.86 -7.96 -9.25
C ARG A 104 -0.72 -8.60 -8.46
N PRO A 105 -0.36 -9.86 -8.74
CA PRO A 105 0.73 -10.56 -8.02
C PRO A 105 2.06 -9.81 -8.04
N CYS A 106 2.38 -9.10 -9.11
CA CYS A 106 3.61 -8.30 -9.21
C CYS A 106 3.66 -7.17 -8.18
N VAL A 107 2.53 -6.54 -7.87
CA VAL A 107 2.41 -5.52 -6.82
C VAL A 107 2.72 -6.13 -5.46
N ARG A 108 2.08 -7.26 -5.18
CA ARG A 108 2.29 -7.99 -3.93
C ARG A 108 3.76 -8.39 -3.76
N MET A 109 4.39 -8.94 -4.80
CA MET A 109 5.80 -9.33 -4.78
C MET A 109 6.72 -8.16 -4.42
N VAL A 110 6.48 -6.97 -4.99
CA VAL A 110 7.28 -5.78 -4.67
C VAL A 110 7.08 -5.35 -3.23
N LEU A 111 5.83 -5.32 -2.75
CA LEU A 111 5.54 -4.98 -1.36
C LEU A 111 6.12 -6.01 -0.38
N GLU A 112 6.02 -7.31 -0.67
CA GLU A 112 6.66 -8.37 0.12
C GLU A 112 8.18 -8.19 0.17
N THR A 113 8.79 -7.84 -0.97
CA THR A 113 10.24 -7.59 -1.04
C THR A 113 10.64 -6.41 -0.17
N ILE A 114 9.91 -5.30 -0.25
CA ILE A 114 10.19 -4.08 0.52
C ILE A 114 9.97 -4.32 2.02
N THR A 115 8.87 -4.97 2.39
CA THR A 115 8.43 -5.10 3.79
C THR A 115 9.13 -6.25 4.52
N CYS A 116 9.37 -7.38 3.82
CA CYS A 116 9.78 -8.62 4.48
C CYS A 116 11.17 -9.11 4.07
N ARG A 117 11.72 -8.65 2.94
CA ARG A 117 12.97 -9.16 2.36
C ARG A 117 14.05 -8.08 2.17
N CYS A 118 13.76 -6.86 2.57
CA CYS A 118 14.74 -5.79 2.62
C CYS A 118 15.28 -5.72 4.05
N GLU A 119 16.49 -6.21 4.28
CA GLU A 119 17.14 -6.04 5.56
C GLU A 119 17.46 -4.56 5.78
N HIS A 120 17.38 -4.11 7.03
CA HIS A 120 17.65 -2.72 7.44
C HIS A 120 19.16 -2.44 7.36
N VAL A 121 19.68 -2.31 6.14
CA VAL A 121 21.07 -1.92 5.89
C VAL A 121 21.11 -0.41 5.67
N ALA A 122 22.12 0.26 6.20
CA ALA A 122 22.28 1.71 6.12
C ALA A 122 22.16 2.27 4.69
N GLU A 123 22.59 1.49 3.69
CA GLU A 123 22.48 1.83 2.26
C GLU A 123 21.03 1.98 1.76
N PHE A 124 20.06 1.33 2.44
CA PHE A 124 18.65 1.38 2.11
C PHE A 124 17.78 2.05 3.19
N ALA A 125 18.40 2.54 4.28
CA ALA A 125 17.68 3.19 5.38
C ALA A 125 16.89 4.41 4.91
N ASP A 126 17.47 5.24 4.05
CA ASP A 126 16.79 6.39 3.45
C ASP A 126 15.68 5.99 2.48
N ILE A 127 15.82 4.83 1.84
CA ILE A 127 14.81 4.27 0.94
C ILE A 127 13.67 3.65 1.74
N GLN A 128 13.98 3.06 2.90
CA GLN A 128 12.96 2.52 3.82
C GLN A 128 12.19 3.63 4.55
N SER A 129 12.85 4.69 5.00
CA SER A 129 12.19 5.87 5.56
C SER A 129 11.28 6.56 4.53
N GLY A 130 11.64 6.49 3.25
CA GLY A 130 10.80 6.89 2.15
C GLY A 130 9.75 5.85 1.72
N PHE A 131 9.59 4.70 2.40
CA PHE A 131 8.42 3.83 2.30
C PHE A 131 7.22 4.36 3.10
N GLU A 132 7.45 5.32 3.89
CA GLU A 132 6.33 6.17 4.21
C GLU A 132 5.77 6.65 2.85
N TRP A 133 4.62 6.08 2.43
CA TRP A 133 3.65 6.76 1.59
C TRP A 133 3.70 8.18 2.06
N SER A 134 4.07 9.21 1.25
CA SER A 134 4.16 10.51 1.89
C SER A 134 3.14 10.51 3.04
N PRO A 135 3.53 10.16 4.27
CA PRO A 135 2.55 9.85 5.33
C PRO A 135 1.72 11.07 5.58
N THR A 136 2.33 12.20 5.28
CA THR A 136 1.73 13.51 5.34
C THR A 136 0.52 13.61 4.40
N ASP A 137 0.59 13.08 3.16
CA ASP A 137 -0.49 13.33 2.21
C ASP A 137 -1.71 12.43 2.46
N LEU A 138 -1.52 11.11 2.64
CA LEU A 138 -2.65 10.21 2.87
C LEU A 138 -3.25 10.38 4.26
N LEU A 139 -2.42 10.60 5.29
CA LEU A 139 -2.93 10.90 6.63
C LEU A 139 -3.71 12.22 6.62
N THR A 140 -3.21 13.24 5.94
CA THR A 140 -3.92 14.51 5.77
C THR A 140 -5.24 14.33 5.03
N ARG A 141 -5.29 13.45 4.01
CA ARG A 141 -6.53 13.07 3.33
C ARG A 141 -7.51 12.40 4.28
N LEU A 142 -7.05 11.41 5.04
CA LEU A 142 -7.91 10.75 6.04
C LEU A 142 -8.43 11.76 7.08
N GLU A 143 -7.59 12.67 7.58
CA GLU A 143 -8.02 13.73 8.51
C GLU A 143 -9.10 14.61 7.90
N SER A 144 -8.95 15.01 6.63
CA SER A 144 -9.93 15.81 5.90
C SER A 144 -11.26 15.08 5.72
N VAL A 145 -11.23 13.81 5.30
CA VAL A 145 -12.43 13.01 5.09
C VAL A 145 -13.17 12.73 6.40
N TYR A 146 -12.44 12.41 7.48
CA TYR A 146 -13.05 12.26 8.81
C TYR A 146 -13.60 13.59 9.35
N GLY A 147 -12.97 14.73 9.03
CA GLY A 147 -13.49 16.06 9.33
C GLY A 147 -14.83 16.31 8.65
N ALA A 148 -14.92 16.05 7.35
CA ALA A 148 -16.18 16.16 6.58
C ALA A 148 -17.27 15.23 7.11
N ALA A 149 -16.92 14.00 7.50
CA ALA A 149 -17.86 13.05 8.10
C ALA A 149 -18.37 13.52 9.48
N ALA A 150 -17.53 14.20 10.26
CA ALA A 150 -17.94 14.79 11.53
C ALA A 150 -18.91 15.98 11.30
N GLU A 151 -18.62 16.85 10.34
CA GLU A 151 -19.48 17.99 9.97
C GLU A 151 -20.84 17.50 9.43
N LEU A 152 -20.85 16.42 8.66
CA LEU A 152 -22.07 15.81 8.12
C LEU A 152 -22.85 15.00 9.19
N GLY A 153 -22.23 14.70 10.34
CA GLY A 153 -22.82 13.91 11.43
C GLY A 153 -22.88 12.41 11.14
N THR A 154 -22.10 11.91 10.19
CA THR A 154 -21.99 10.46 9.87
C THR A 154 -20.90 9.77 10.71
N LEU A 155 -19.91 10.52 11.18
CA LEU A 155 -18.95 10.06 12.17
C LEU A 155 -19.56 10.11 13.58
N ARG A 156 -19.28 9.12 14.40
CA ARG A 156 -19.66 9.12 15.82
C ARG A 156 -19.10 10.37 16.52
N PRO A 157 -19.92 11.08 17.33
CA PRO A 157 -19.53 12.37 17.91
C PRO A 157 -18.45 12.28 19.00
N ASP A 158 -18.25 11.09 19.57
CA ASP A 158 -17.20 10.81 20.55
C ASP A 158 -15.82 10.52 19.94
N LEU A 159 -15.70 10.50 18.60
CA LEU A 159 -14.46 10.18 17.89
C LEU A 159 -13.82 11.44 17.28
N PRO A 160 -12.67 11.90 17.80
CA PRO A 160 -11.94 13.02 17.22
C PRO A 160 -11.39 12.67 15.83
N PRO A 161 -11.69 13.44 14.76
CA PRO A 161 -11.29 13.12 13.39
C PRO A 161 -9.80 12.82 13.21
N LYS A 162 -8.92 13.65 13.79
CA LYS A 162 -7.47 13.47 13.72
C LYS A 162 -6.97 12.19 14.41
N ALA A 163 -7.57 11.84 15.55
CA ALA A 163 -7.20 10.61 16.26
C ALA A 163 -7.63 9.37 15.48
N ILE A 164 -8.85 9.39 14.93
CA ILE A 164 -9.39 8.29 14.14
C ILE A 164 -8.67 8.14 12.79
N ALA A 165 -8.20 9.21 12.19
CA ALA A 165 -7.36 9.13 10.99
C ALA A 165 -6.06 8.36 11.27
N ARG A 166 -5.37 8.66 12.38
CA ARG A 166 -4.16 7.94 12.82
C ARG A 166 -4.44 6.48 13.17
N ASP A 167 -5.56 6.21 13.83
CA ASP A 167 -5.99 4.85 14.15
C ASP A 167 -6.27 4.04 12.87
N THR A 168 -6.97 4.63 11.90
CA THR A 168 -7.21 4.00 10.59
C THR A 168 -5.91 3.75 9.84
N TRP A 169 -4.96 4.68 9.90
CA TRP A 169 -3.64 4.51 9.33
C TRP A 169 -2.88 3.34 9.96
N ALA A 170 -2.85 3.26 11.30
CA ALA A 170 -2.23 2.16 12.04
C ALA A 170 -2.89 0.81 11.74
N PHE A 171 -4.22 0.76 11.69
CA PHE A 171 -5.00 -0.41 11.29
C PHE A 171 -4.65 -0.87 9.88
N PHE A 172 -4.61 0.05 8.91
CA PHE A 172 -4.23 -0.24 7.54
C PHE A 172 -2.83 -0.86 7.44
N HIS A 173 -1.83 -0.26 8.10
CA HIS A 173 -0.47 -0.79 8.14
C HIS A 173 -0.41 -2.19 8.77
N GLY A 174 -1.12 -2.42 9.85
CA GLY A 174 -1.23 -3.73 10.48
C GLY A 174 -1.82 -4.79 9.55
N LEU A 175 -2.89 -4.42 8.83
CA LEU A 175 -3.50 -5.30 7.82
C LEU A 175 -2.55 -5.60 6.66
N VAL A 176 -1.86 -4.60 6.12
CA VAL A 176 -0.89 -4.78 5.02
C VAL A 176 0.21 -5.73 5.44
N ASN A 177 0.86 -5.48 6.58
CA ASN A 177 1.89 -6.36 7.11
C ASN A 177 1.39 -7.82 7.25
N ARG A 178 0.23 -7.99 7.87
CA ARG A 178 -0.34 -9.33 8.06
C ARG A 178 -0.72 -10.00 6.75
N PHE A 179 -1.25 -9.24 5.79
CA PHE A 179 -1.64 -9.74 4.47
C PHE A 179 -0.43 -10.24 3.66
N LEU A 180 0.70 -9.52 3.72
CA LEU A 180 1.93 -9.87 3.01
C LEU A 180 2.63 -11.08 3.65
N LEU A 181 2.58 -11.22 4.98
CA LEU A 181 3.19 -12.34 5.72
C LEU A 181 2.37 -13.62 5.68
N CYS A 182 1.09 -13.58 5.27
CA CYS A 182 0.24 -14.75 5.20
C CYS A 182 0.47 -15.55 3.91
N GLU A 183 0.37 -16.88 4.03
CA GLU A 183 0.32 -17.77 2.87
C GLU A 183 -0.79 -17.38 1.89
N ALA A 184 -0.58 -17.64 0.60
CA ALA A 184 -1.47 -17.21 -0.49
C ALA A 184 -2.94 -17.65 -0.28
N ASN A 185 -3.15 -18.81 0.36
CA ASN A 185 -4.47 -19.39 0.64
C ASN A 185 -4.91 -19.24 2.11
N GLY A 186 -4.25 -18.39 2.89
CA GLY A 186 -4.53 -18.21 4.32
C GLY A 186 -5.91 -17.58 4.55
N LYS A 187 -6.63 -18.08 5.59
CA LYS A 187 -7.94 -17.55 6.02
C LYS A 187 -7.93 -16.03 6.23
N PHE A 188 -6.80 -15.47 6.62
CA PHE A 188 -6.68 -14.03 6.84
C PHE A 188 -6.98 -13.20 5.59
N ARG A 189 -6.54 -13.66 4.40
CA ARG A 189 -6.80 -12.93 3.14
C ARG A 189 -8.28 -12.84 2.78
N SER A 190 -9.08 -13.84 3.14
CA SER A 190 -10.53 -13.78 2.95
C SER A 190 -11.22 -12.90 4.00
N GLN A 191 -10.63 -12.75 5.18
CA GLN A 191 -11.19 -11.99 6.29
C GLN A 191 -10.88 -10.49 6.24
N VAL A 192 -9.91 -10.05 5.43
CA VAL A 192 -9.47 -8.64 5.40
C VAL A 192 -10.62 -7.69 5.10
N PHE A 193 -11.53 -8.04 4.21
CA PHE A 193 -12.67 -7.20 3.85
C PHE A 193 -13.74 -7.13 4.95
N GLU A 194 -13.90 -8.21 5.69
CA GLU A 194 -14.76 -8.24 6.88
C GLU A 194 -14.16 -7.37 7.99
N MET A 195 -12.85 -7.44 8.21
CA MET A 195 -12.15 -6.59 9.16
C MET A 195 -12.26 -5.10 8.80
N ILE A 196 -12.15 -4.75 7.51
CA ILE A 196 -12.37 -3.37 7.04
C ILE A 196 -13.82 -2.95 7.32
N ALA A 197 -14.80 -3.78 6.97
CA ALA A 197 -16.21 -3.48 7.22
C ALA A 197 -16.49 -3.22 8.69
N PHE A 198 -15.93 -4.06 9.58
CA PHE A 198 -16.07 -3.91 11.03
C PHE A 198 -15.40 -2.62 11.53
N HIS A 199 -14.18 -2.35 11.06
CA HIS A 199 -13.44 -1.15 11.40
C HIS A 199 -14.21 0.12 11.02
N MET A 200 -14.81 0.16 9.84
CA MET A 200 -15.61 1.31 9.39
C MET A 200 -16.97 1.39 10.10
N ALA A 201 -17.62 0.26 10.37
CA ALA A 201 -18.89 0.24 11.10
C ALA A 201 -18.78 0.84 12.50
N LEU A 202 -17.69 0.59 13.23
CA LEU A 202 -17.45 1.13 14.57
C LEU A 202 -17.31 2.66 14.59
N ARG A 203 -17.08 3.31 13.46
CA ARG A 203 -16.91 4.75 13.31
C ARG A 203 -18.18 5.48 12.95
N ARG A 204 -19.14 4.77 12.37
CA ARG A 204 -20.40 5.35 11.92
C ARG A 204 -21.32 5.70 13.07
N CYS A 205 -21.93 6.86 12.97
CA CYS A 205 -23.05 7.19 13.82
C CYS A 205 -24.20 6.21 13.53
N GLY A 206 -24.75 5.55 14.56
CA GLY A 206 -25.92 4.69 14.40
C GLY A 206 -27.04 5.46 13.73
N ARG A 207 -27.69 4.91 12.71
CA ARG A 207 -28.92 5.51 12.17
C ARG A 207 -29.89 5.69 13.33
N ARG A 208 -30.40 6.92 13.53
CA ARG A 208 -31.49 7.18 14.48
C ARG A 208 -32.68 6.30 14.07
N GLY A 209 -32.80 5.14 14.67
CA GLY A 209 -33.88 4.17 14.37
C GLY A 209 -33.60 2.75 14.85
N ASP A 210 -32.34 2.41 15.12
CA ASP A 210 -31.98 1.04 15.59
C ASP A 210 -31.60 1.06 17.07
N SER A 211 -32.63 1.32 17.90
CA SER A 211 -32.54 1.11 19.34
C SER A 211 -32.78 -0.37 19.66
N SER A 212 -31.91 -1.25 19.20
CA SER A 212 -31.81 -2.60 19.75
C SER A 212 -30.93 -2.55 21.00
N PRO A 213 -31.39 -3.06 22.14
CA PRO A 213 -30.64 -2.98 23.38
C PRO A 213 -29.36 -3.82 23.27
N VAL A 214 -28.25 -3.19 23.60
CA VAL A 214 -26.98 -3.88 23.85
C VAL A 214 -27.28 -4.98 24.91
N MET A 215 -27.24 -6.24 24.47
CA MET A 215 -27.28 -7.36 25.42
C MET A 215 -26.10 -7.19 26.39
N GLY A 216 -26.42 -6.87 27.63
CA GLY A 216 -25.44 -6.84 28.70
C GLY A 216 -24.80 -8.22 28.83
N ILE A 217 -23.48 -8.25 28.63
CA ILE A 217 -22.67 -9.41 29.00
C ILE A 217 -22.65 -9.42 30.53
N GLY A 218 -23.56 -10.18 31.10
CA GLY A 218 -23.55 -10.46 32.54
C GLY A 218 -22.32 -11.28 32.90
N TYR A 219 -21.40 -10.70 33.62
CA TYR A 219 -20.39 -11.45 34.34
C TYR A 219 -21.11 -12.19 35.49
N ALA A 220 -21.37 -13.47 35.30
CA ALA A 220 -21.71 -14.37 36.39
C ALA A 220 -20.40 -14.72 37.09
N GLY A 221 -20.18 -14.15 38.26
CA GLY A 221 -19.17 -14.62 39.20
C GLY A 221 -19.62 -15.91 39.80
N GLY A 222 -18.71 -16.85 39.99
CA GLY A 222 -18.81 -18.11 40.66
C GLY A 222 -17.45 -18.80 40.65
#